data_33ac588b8ae89d4140f0b5789d01d6c2
#
_entry.id   33ac588b8ae89d4140f0b5789d01d6c2
#
_cell.length_a   1.000
_cell.length_b   1.000
_cell.length_c   1.000
_cell.angle_alpha   90.00
_cell.angle_beta   90.00
_cell.angle_gamma   90.00
#
_symmetry.space_group_name_H-M   'P 1'
#
loop_
_entity.id
_entity.type
_entity.pdbx_description
1 polymer ?
#
loop_
_entity_poly.entity_id
_entity_poly.type
_entity_poly.pdbx_seq_one_letter_code
_entity_poly.pdbx_strand_id
1 'polypeptide(L)'
;IRQTFGMFYFDFSTDLGITLSQFGFALGLQMFLWGAFAPWFGVITDKYGGHIAVFIGFIFYLLGVLMLVSEYNTGLYFVTGIGVLIGVALGGTAISIPVSVVAKHFPQSNRTAAIGIVTAAGSFGYFVSPVFTRYSLVEFGWESTLLVFAAFIFAGLILAFYLTTPKD
;
A
#
# COMPACT_ATOMS: atom_id res chain seq x y z
N ILE A 1 4.99 -1.40 -4.06
CA ILE A 1 4.71 0.04 -4.29
C ILE A 1 5.38 0.91 -3.22
N ARG A 2 5.11 0.73 -1.92
CA ARG A 2 5.67 1.59 -0.86
C ARG A 2 7.20 1.76 -0.93
N GLN A 3 7.94 0.69 -1.12
CA GLN A 3 9.41 0.71 -1.15
C GLN A 3 9.99 1.48 -2.34
N THR A 4 9.20 1.71 -3.37
CA THR A 4 9.64 2.37 -4.59
C THR A 4 9.43 3.88 -4.57
N PHE A 5 8.75 4.43 -3.56
CA PHE A 5 8.53 5.89 -3.49
C PHE A 5 9.83 6.70 -3.47
N GLY A 6 10.91 6.17 -2.88
CA GLY A 6 12.21 6.82 -2.95
C GLY A 6 12.76 7.03 -4.36
N MET A 7 12.33 6.21 -5.33
CA MET A 7 12.75 6.32 -6.73
C MET A 7 12.11 7.51 -7.45
N PHE A 8 10.95 7.98 -6.96
CA PHE A 8 10.22 9.13 -7.51
C PHE A 8 10.75 10.48 -7.00
N TYR A 9 11.67 10.48 -6.03
CA TYR A 9 12.11 11.73 -5.40
C TYR A 9 12.64 12.73 -6.42
N PHE A 10 13.45 12.29 -7.37
CA PHE A 10 14.05 13.16 -8.38
C PHE A 10 12.96 13.83 -9.23
N ASP A 11 12.00 13.06 -9.70
CA ASP A 11 10.90 13.55 -10.53
C ASP A 11 10.00 14.51 -9.73
N PHE A 12 9.64 14.15 -8.49
CA PHE A 12 8.86 15.03 -7.61
C PHE A 12 9.58 16.31 -7.24
N SER A 13 10.91 16.27 -7.09
CA SER A 13 11.71 17.45 -6.82
C SER A 13 11.76 18.38 -8.04
N THR A 14 11.87 17.82 -9.25
CA THR A 14 12.03 18.57 -10.49
C THR A 14 10.71 19.15 -10.96
N ASP A 15 9.65 18.36 -10.95
CA ASP A 15 8.36 18.72 -11.57
C ASP A 15 7.42 19.41 -10.57
N LEU A 16 7.46 19.00 -9.31
CA LEU A 16 6.56 19.50 -8.27
C LEU A 16 7.26 20.45 -7.26
N GLY A 17 8.57 20.64 -7.38
CA GLY A 17 9.34 21.47 -6.46
C GLY A 17 9.40 20.93 -5.03
N ILE A 18 9.20 19.61 -4.82
CA ILE A 18 9.21 18.98 -3.51
C ILE A 18 10.63 18.94 -2.96
N THR A 19 10.84 19.58 -1.82
CA THR A 19 12.14 19.59 -1.14
C THR A 19 12.42 18.24 -0.46
N LEU A 20 13.70 17.92 -0.27
CA LEU A 20 14.11 16.70 0.45
C LEU A 20 13.51 16.64 1.87
N SER A 21 13.38 17.80 2.52
CA SER A 21 12.77 17.91 3.84
C SER A 21 11.28 17.53 3.82
N GLN A 22 10.51 18.04 2.85
CA GLN A 22 9.09 17.69 2.68
C GLN A 22 8.92 16.21 2.35
N PHE A 23 9.75 15.68 1.47
CA PHE A 23 9.76 14.27 1.10
C PHE A 23 10.06 13.37 2.33
N GLY A 24 11.11 13.69 3.07
CA GLY A 24 11.49 12.97 4.29
C GLY A 24 10.40 13.06 5.37
N PHE A 25 9.79 14.24 5.55
CA PHE A 25 8.67 14.44 6.48
C PHE A 25 7.45 13.58 6.08
N ALA A 26 7.08 13.57 4.80
CA ALA A 26 5.96 12.75 4.32
C ALA A 26 6.19 11.26 4.57
N LEU A 27 7.39 10.74 4.29
CA LEU A 27 7.73 9.35 4.58
C LEU A 27 7.77 9.04 6.08
N GLY A 28 8.29 9.95 6.91
CA GLY A 28 8.27 9.82 8.37
C GLY A 28 6.85 9.77 8.92
N LEU A 29 5.98 10.68 8.47
CA LEU A 29 4.56 10.70 8.81
C LEU A 29 3.84 9.43 8.36
N GLN A 30 4.15 8.94 7.16
CA GLN A 30 3.63 7.66 6.65
C GLN A 30 3.96 6.49 7.58
N MET A 31 5.21 6.40 8.04
CA MET A 31 5.63 5.35 8.97
C MET A 31 4.95 5.45 10.32
N PHE A 32 4.84 6.67 10.85
CA PHE A 32 4.17 6.94 12.12
C PHE A 32 2.69 6.52 12.05
N LEU A 33 1.98 6.95 11.01
CA LEU A 33 0.56 6.63 10.85
C LEU A 33 0.32 5.14 10.56
N TRP A 34 1.21 4.49 9.82
CA TRP A 34 1.15 3.04 9.66
C TRP A 34 1.19 2.34 11.02
N GLY A 35 2.16 2.69 11.88
CA GLY A 35 2.26 2.12 13.23
C GLY A 35 1.04 2.43 14.10
N ALA A 36 0.55 3.68 14.05
CA ALA A 36 -0.60 4.13 14.84
C ALA A 36 -1.92 3.46 14.43
N PHE A 37 -2.13 3.24 13.12
CA PHE A 37 -3.36 2.64 12.59
C PHE A 37 -3.33 1.11 12.48
N ALA A 38 -2.17 0.47 12.53
CA ALA A 38 -2.07 -0.99 12.48
C ALA A 38 -2.93 -1.71 13.55
N PRO A 39 -2.99 -1.27 14.85
CA PRO A 39 -3.87 -1.89 15.83
C PRO A 39 -5.36 -1.75 15.48
N TRP A 40 -5.78 -0.61 14.92
CA TRP A 40 -7.17 -0.38 14.51
C TRP A 40 -7.59 -1.33 13.40
N PHE A 41 -6.73 -1.52 12.40
CA PHE A 41 -6.96 -2.50 11.34
C PHE A 41 -6.93 -3.94 11.86
N GLY A 42 -6.15 -4.22 12.92
CA GLY A 42 -6.21 -5.49 13.64
C GLY A 42 -7.60 -5.74 14.23
N VAL A 43 -8.16 -4.75 14.94
CA VAL A 43 -9.53 -4.84 15.51
C VAL A 43 -10.58 -5.00 14.42
N ILE A 44 -10.46 -4.28 13.30
CA ILE A 44 -11.38 -4.43 12.15
C ILE A 44 -11.28 -5.86 11.58
N THR A 45 -10.07 -6.38 11.44
CA THR A 45 -9.82 -7.75 10.96
C THR A 45 -10.46 -8.80 11.87
N ASP A 46 -10.38 -8.61 13.19
CA ASP A 46 -10.94 -9.55 14.16
C ASP A 46 -12.46 -9.50 14.22
N LYS A 47 -13.08 -8.32 14.07
CA LYS A 47 -14.53 -8.14 14.16
C LYS A 47 -15.26 -8.39 12.84
N TYR A 48 -14.69 -7.95 11.73
CA TYR A 48 -15.38 -7.89 10.45
C TYR A 48 -14.73 -8.76 9.37
N GLY A 49 -13.57 -9.35 9.67
CA GLY A 49 -12.79 -10.15 8.74
C GLY A 49 -11.70 -9.35 8.00
N GLY A 50 -10.65 -10.07 7.59
CA GLY A 50 -9.49 -9.45 6.93
C GLY A 50 -9.80 -8.76 5.60
N HIS A 51 -10.80 -9.25 4.87
CA HIS A 51 -11.22 -8.66 3.59
C HIS A 51 -11.69 -7.21 3.74
N ILE A 52 -12.43 -6.87 4.82
CA ILE A 52 -12.90 -5.50 5.07
C ILE A 52 -11.73 -4.57 5.41
N ALA A 53 -10.80 -5.03 6.24
CA ALA A 53 -9.61 -4.27 6.58
C ALA A 53 -8.77 -3.96 5.33
N VAL A 54 -8.53 -4.97 4.48
CA VAL A 54 -7.79 -4.82 3.22
C VAL A 54 -8.54 -3.91 2.24
N PHE A 55 -9.85 -4.05 2.12
CA PHE A 55 -10.69 -3.21 1.26
C PHE A 55 -10.60 -1.73 1.64
N ILE A 56 -10.76 -1.42 2.94
CA ILE A 56 -10.59 -0.04 3.45
C ILE A 56 -9.17 0.47 3.19
N GLY A 57 -8.15 -0.35 3.45
CA GLY A 57 -6.76 -0.02 3.18
C GLY A 57 -6.51 0.31 1.70
N PHE A 58 -7.05 -0.46 0.78
CA PHE A 58 -6.92 -0.18 -0.66
C PHE A 58 -7.65 1.09 -1.10
N ILE A 59 -8.80 1.44 -0.49
CA ILE A 59 -9.48 2.72 -0.76
C ILE A 59 -8.55 3.89 -0.39
N PHE A 60 -8.01 3.90 0.82
CA PHE A 60 -7.08 4.95 1.25
C PHE A 60 -5.82 5.00 0.39
N TYR A 61 -5.32 3.84 -0.01
CA TYR A 61 -4.15 3.75 -0.89
C TYR A 61 -4.43 4.35 -2.27
N LEU A 62 -5.56 4.00 -2.86
CA LEU A 62 -5.98 4.51 -4.17
C LEU A 62 -6.18 6.03 -4.13
N LEU A 63 -6.87 6.53 -3.11
CA LEU A 63 -7.06 7.97 -2.92
C LEU A 63 -5.73 8.71 -2.76
N GLY A 64 -4.79 8.14 -1.99
CA GLY A 64 -3.46 8.71 -1.81
C GLY A 64 -2.67 8.79 -3.11
N VAL A 65 -2.70 7.74 -3.93
CA VAL A 65 -2.01 7.72 -5.23
C VAL A 65 -2.67 8.67 -6.23
N LEU A 66 -4.00 8.69 -6.31
CA LEU A 66 -4.73 9.61 -7.21
C LEU A 66 -4.52 11.07 -6.82
N MET A 67 -4.38 11.36 -5.53
CA MET A 67 -4.08 12.71 -5.06
C MET A 67 -2.72 13.21 -5.54
N LEU A 68 -1.74 12.32 -5.72
CA LEU A 68 -0.41 12.66 -6.23
C LEU A 68 -0.41 13.02 -7.72
N VAL A 69 -1.33 12.46 -8.49
CA VAL A 69 -1.44 12.69 -9.94
C VAL A 69 -2.36 13.89 -10.25
N SER A 70 -3.00 14.48 -9.24
CA SER A 70 -3.89 15.62 -9.45
C SER A 70 -3.13 16.89 -9.87
N GLU A 71 -3.73 17.70 -10.74
CA GLU A 71 -3.17 18.97 -11.21
C GLU A 71 -2.89 20.02 -10.11
N TYR A 72 -3.53 19.84 -8.92
CA TYR A 72 -3.36 20.71 -7.75
C TYR A 72 -2.23 20.28 -6.83
N ASN A 73 -1.26 19.53 -7.32
CA ASN A 73 -0.22 18.93 -6.49
C ASN A 73 0.73 19.97 -5.92
N THR A 74 0.44 20.43 -4.73
CA THR A 74 1.31 21.29 -3.91
C THR A 74 1.98 20.46 -2.82
N GLY A 75 2.98 21.02 -2.13
CA GLY A 75 3.65 20.32 -1.02
C GLY A 75 2.68 19.80 0.05
N LEU A 76 1.54 20.47 0.30
CA LEU A 76 0.51 20.01 1.23
C LEU A 76 -0.22 18.76 0.69
N TYR A 77 -0.60 18.76 -0.60
CA TYR A 77 -1.23 17.60 -1.24
C TYR A 77 -0.29 16.39 -1.24
N PHE A 78 0.99 16.63 -1.50
CA PHE A 78 2.03 15.60 -1.45
C PHE A 78 2.12 14.95 -0.06
N VAL A 79 2.24 15.76 1.00
CA VAL A 79 2.32 15.27 2.38
C VAL A 79 1.02 14.54 2.78
N THR A 80 -0.14 15.05 2.36
CA THR A 80 -1.43 14.42 2.66
C THR A 80 -1.57 13.09 1.90
N GLY A 81 -1.21 13.04 0.62
CA GLY A 81 -1.30 11.83 -0.20
C GLY A 81 -0.35 10.73 0.30
N ILE A 82 0.96 11.00 0.31
CA ILE A 82 1.97 10.00 0.72
C ILE A 82 1.99 9.80 2.22
N GLY A 83 1.98 10.88 2.99
CA GLY A 83 2.14 10.81 4.44
C GLY A 83 0.89 10.28 5.12
N VAL A 84 -0.28 10.91 4.89
CA VAL A 84 -1.50 10.59 5.62
C VAL A 84 -2.25 9.43 4.98
N LEU A 85 -2.71 9.57 3.74
CA LEU A 85 -3.59 8.57 3.13
C LEU A 85 -2.89 7.23 2.94
N ILE A 86 -1.69 7.22 2.37
CA ILE A 86 -0.93 5.99 2.20
C ILE A 86 -0.44 5.47 3.56
N GLY A 87 -0.11 6.33 4.52
CA GLY A 87 0.27 5.92 5.88
C GLY A 87 -0.83 5.12 6.57
N VAL A 88 -2.07 5.61 6.54
CA VAL A 88 -3.26 4.88 7.05
C VAL A 88 -3.51 3.61 6.26
N ALA A 89 -3.43 3.67 4.94
CA ALA A 89 -3.63 2.54 4.03
C ALA A 89 -2.71 1.35 4.34
N LEU A 90 -1.46 1.62 4.70
CA LEU A 90 -0.48 0.59 5.05
C LEU A 90 -0.88 -0.22 6.28
N GLY A 91 -1.65 0.37 7.22
CA GLY A 91 -2.23 -0.37 8.33
C GLY A 91 -3.17 -1.48 7.87
N GLY A 92 -4.01 -1.19 6.86
CA GLY A 92 -5.00 -2.12 6.29
C GLY A 92 -4.44 -3.07 5.22
N THR A 93 -3.29 -2.75 4.62
CA THR A 93 -2.66 -3.57 3.57
C THR A 93 -1.38 -4.27 4.03
N ALA A 94 -1.09 -4.25 5.34
CA ALA A 94 0.07 -4.90 5.91
C ALA A 94 -0.01 -6.43 5.75
N ILE A 95 1.14 -7.07 5.54
CA ILE A 95 1.23 -8.54 5.37
C ILE A 95 0.71 -9.31 6.60
N SER A 96 0.68 -8.68 7.76
CA SER A 96 0.14 -9.26 9.00
C SER A 96 -1.34 -9.67 8.87
N ILE A 97 -2.14 -8.94 8.06
CA ILE A 97 -3.56 -9.25 7.87
C ILE A 97 -3.76 -10.57 7.11
N PRO A 98 -3.22 -10.76 5.87
CA PRO A 98 -3.38 -12.03 5.19
C PRO A 98 -2.74 -13.20 5.95
N VAL A 99 -1.62 -12.98 6.65
CA VAL A 99 -1.01 -14.00 7.51
C VAL A 99 -1.94 -14.40 8.64
N SER A 100 -2.60 -13.45 9.32
CA SER A 100 -3.54 -13.74 10.40
C SER A 100 -4.79 -14.48 9.90
N VAL A 101 -5.31 -14.11 8.74
CA VAL A 101 -6.43 -14.80 8.10
C VAL A 101 -6.09 -16.25 7.78
N VAL A 102 -4.93 -16.48 7.16
CA VAL A 102 -4.46 -17.84 6.85
C VAL A 102 -4.24 -18.64 8.13
N ALA A 103 -3.65 -18.04 9.17
CA ALA A 103 -3.44 -18.71 10.45
C ALA A 103 -4.74 -19.17 11.15
N LYS A 104 -5.86 -18.46 10.91
CA LYS A 104 -7.17 -18.80 11.48
C LYS A 104 -7.90 -19.88 10.68
N HIS A 105 -7.79 -19.89 9.34
CA HIS A 105 -8.60 -20.73 8.47
C HIS A 105 -7.93 -22.05 8.06
N PHE A 106 -6.60 -22.15 8.14
CA PHE A 106 -5.91 -23.38 7.76
C PHE A 106 -5.70 -24.33 8.94
N PRO A 107 -5.91 -25.65 8.76
CA PRO A 107 -5.66 -26.66 9.78
C PRO A 107 -4.16 -26.65 10.16
N GLN A 108 -3.87 -27.05 11.39
CA GLN A 108 -2.53 -26.96 11.97
C GLN A 108 -1.46 -27.69 11.14
N SER A 109 -1.83 -28.75 10.43
CA SER A 109 -0.95 -29.53 9.55
C SER A 109 -0.40 -28.71 8.36
N ASN A 110 -1.19 -27.79 7.80
CA ASN A 110 -0.86 -27.04 6.57
C ASN A 110 -0.63 -25.55 6.82
N ARG A 111 -0.87 -25.07 8.05
CA ARG A 111 -0.80 -23.65 8.43
C ARG A 111 0.55 -23.03 8.13
N THR A 112 1.63 -23.69 8.50
CA THR A 112 3.01 -23.19 8.30
C THR A 112 3.32 -23.05 6.81
N ALA A 113 2.94 -24.03 6.00
CA ALA A 113 3.13 -23.97 4.56
C ALA A 113 2.32 -22.83 3.91
N ALA A 114 1.06 -22.66 4.31
CA ALA A 114 0.21 -21.59 3.81
C ALA A 114 0.75 -20.19 4.18
N ILE A 115 1.19 -19.99 5.43
CA ILE A 115 1.86 -18.74 5.86
C ILE A 115 3.14 -18.50 5.06
N GLY A 116 3.93 -19.56 4.84
CA GLY A 116 5.15 -19.50 4.03
C GLY A 116 4.87 -19.02 2.60
N ILE A 117 3.83 -19.53 1.94
CA ILE A 117 3.43 -19.11 0.59
C ILE A 117 3.03 -17.63 0.56
N VAL A 118 2.21 -17.17 1.50
CA VAL A 118 1.79 -15.76 1.59
C VAL A 118 3.01 -14.84 1.81
N THR A 119 3.92 -15.23 2.70
CA THR A 119 5.13 -14.44 2.98
C THR A 119 6.07 -14.43 1.78
N ALA A 120 6.25 -15.56 1.11
CA ALA A 120 7.06 -15.67 -0.10
C ALA A 120 6.51 -14.81 -1.25
N ALA A 121 5.18 -14.81 -1.45
CA ALA A 121 4.52 -13.96 -2.44
C ALA A 121 4.74 -12.46 -2.14
N GLY A 122 4.64 -12.06 -0.86
CA GLY A 122 4.98 -10.69 -0.44
C GLY A 122 6.43 -10.32 -0.72
N SER A 123 7.37 -11.20 -0.40
CA SER A 123 8.80 -11.00 -0.67
C SER A 123 9.12 -10.93 -2.16
N PHE A 124 8.46 -11.75 -2.97
CA PHE A 124 8.57 -11.69 -4.42
C PHE A 124 8.09 -10.33 -4.97
N GLY A 125 6.97 -9.81 -4.45
CA GLY A 125 6.48 -8.47 -4.77
C GLY A 125 7.50 -7.38 -4.42
N TYR A 126 8.22 -7.51 -3.30
CA TYR A 126 9.28 -6.58 -2.92
C TYR A 126 10.48 -6.63 -3.88
N PHE A 127 10.81 -7.78 -4.41
CA PHE A 127 11.88 -7.93 -5.40
C PHE A 127 11.49 -7.36 -6.77
N VAL A 128 10.30 -7.68 -7.25
CA VAL A 128 9.84 -7.28 -8.59
C VAL A 128 9.50 -5.79 -8.66
N SER A 129 8.92 -5.23 -7.59
CA SER A 129 8.40 -3.85 -7.57
C SER A 129 9.46 -2.79 -7.95
N PRO A 130 10.70 -2.77 -7.42
CA PRO A 130 11.70 -1.78 -7.83
C PRO A 130 12.11 -1.88 -9.29
N VAL A 131 12.27 -3.11 -9.81
CA VAL A 131 12.63 -3.34 -11.21
C VAL A 131 11.54 -2.81 -12.14
N PHE A 132 10.29 -3.17 -11.85
CA PHE A 132 9.13 -2.68 -12.60
C PHE A 132 9.01 -1.15 -12.52
N THR A 133 9.14 -0.57 -11.32
CA THR A 133 9.07 0.88 -11.13
C THR A 133 10.16 1.60 -11.90
N ARG A 134 11.40 1.11 -11.86
CA ARG A 134 12.51 1.72 -12.60
C ARG A 134 12.24 1.74 -14.10
N TYR A 135 11.81 0.60 -14.64
CA TYR A 135 11.45 0.49 -16.06
C TYR A 135 10.32 1.47 -16.41
N SER A 136 9.26 1.46 -15.63
CA SER A 136 8.08 2.30 -15.88
C SER A 136 8.38 3.81 -15.78
N LEU A 137 9.21 4.23 -14.82
CA LEU A 137 9.65 5.62 -14.66
C LEU A 137 10.44 6.10 -15.89
N VAL A 138 11.34 5.27 -16.42
CA VAL A 138 12.18 5.65 -17.56
C VAL A 138 11.37 5.72 -18.86
N GLU A 139 10.45 4.79 -19.08
CA GLU A 139 9.69 4.69 -20.33
C GLU A 139 8.45 5.58 -20.37
N PHE A 140 7.75 5.74 -19.24
CA PHE A 140 6.43 6.37 -19.21
C PHE A 140 6.34 7.59 -18.29
N GLY A 141 7.39 7.89 -17.54
CA GLY A 141 7.40 8.96 -16.55
C GLY A 141 6.65 8.61 -15.25
N TRP A 142 6.74 9.51 -14.28
CA TRP A 142 6.24 9.26 -12.93
C TRP A 142 4.71 9.26 -12.82
N GLU A 143 4.02 10.15 -13.54
CA GLU A 143 2.55 10.21 -13.54
C GLU A 143 1.92 8.92 -14.06
N SER A 144 2.37 8.46 -15.23
CA SER A 144 1.91 7.20 -15.82
C SER A 144 2.23 6.00 -14.94
N THR A 145 3.40 6.00 -14.29
CA THR A 145 3.78 4.95 -13.35
C THR A 145 2.85 4.91 -12.14
N LEU A 146 2.46 6.07 -11.59
CA LEU A 146 1.49 6.14 -10.51
C LEU A 146 0.09 5.70 -10.95
N LEU A 147 -0.33 6.01 -12.18
CA LEU A 147 -1.60 5.52 -12.73
C LEU A 147 -1.61 4.00 -12.89
N VAL A 148 -0.50 3.39 -13.33
CA VAL A 148 -0.36 1.93 -13.36
C VAL A 148 -0.44 1.35 -11.95
N PHE A 149 0.18 1.98 -10.95
CA PHE A 149 0.02 1.56 -9.56
C PHE A 149 -1.42 1.69 -9.07
N ALA A 150 -2.12 2.77 -9.42
CA ALA A 150 -3.54 2.94 -9.12
C ALA A 150 -4.38 1.81 -9.73
N ALA A 151 -4.09 1.39 -10.96
CA ALA A 151 -4.76 0.26 -11.61
C ALA A 151 -4.52 -1.07 -10.88
N PHE A 152 -3.27 -1.35 -10.41
CA PHE A 152 -2.98 -2.53 -9.59
C PHE A 152 -3.70 -2.48 -8.23
N ILE A 153 -3.75 -1.31 -7.59
CA ILE A 153 -4.46 -1.12 -6.31
C ILE A 153 -5.96 -1.35 -6.52
N PHE A 154 -6.51 -0.81 -7.60
CA PHE A 154 -7.93 -0.98 -7.96
C PHE A 154 -8.27 -2.45 -8.25
N ALA A 155 -7.42 -3.17 -8.98
CA ALA A 155 -7.57 -4.61 -9.17
C ALA A 155 -7.53 -5.37 -7.81
N GLY A 156 -6.61 -4.99 -6.92
CA GLY A 156 -6.54 -5.52 -5.56
C GLY A 156 -7.80 -5.23 -4.75
N LEU A 157 -8.40 -4.06 -4.90
CA LEU A 157 -9.66 -3.67 -4.25
C LEU A 157 -10.83 -4.55 -4.71
N ILE A 158 -10.93 -4.81 -6.02
CA ILE A 158 -11.94 -5.73 -6.58
C ILE A 158 -11.74 -7.14 -6.02
N LEU A 159 -10.50 -7.63 -6.01
CA LEU A 159 -10.18 -8.95 -5.45
C LEU A 159 -10.52 -9.04 -3.95
N ALA A 160 -10.22 -7.98 -3.18
CA ALA A 160 -10.56 -7.94 -1.75
C ALA A 160 -12.07 -7.99 -1.51
N PHE A 161 -12.87 -7.40 -2.40
CA PHE A 161 -14.33 -7.46 -2.31
C PHE A 161 -14.87 -8.88 -2.54
N TYR A 162 -14.26 -9.63 -3.46
CA TYR A 162 -14.66 -11.03 -3.74
C TYR A 162 -14.09 -12.05 -2.75
N LEU A 163 -13.04 -11.70 -2.00
CA LEU A 163 -12.47 -12.55 -0.95
C LEU A 163 -13.33 -12.48 0.32
N THR A 164 -14.55 -13.01 0.25
CA THR A 164 -15.38 -13.17 1.44
C THR A 164 -14.80 -14.29 2.30
N THR A 165 -14.39 -13.97 3.52
CA THR A 165 -14.13 -15.02 4.51
C THR A 165 -15.46 -15.66 4.91
N PRO A 166 -15.57 -17.00 4.91
CA PRO A 166 -16.76 -17.67 5.46
C PRO A 166 -16.99 -17.14 6.88
N LYS A 167 -18.20 -16.71 7.18
CA LYS A 167 -18.63 -16.45 8.55
C LYS A 167 -18.79 -17.81 9.21
N ASP A 168 -18.00 -18.11 10.23
CA ASP A 168 -18.27 -19.19 11.17
C ASP A 168 -19.54 -18.89 11.96
#